data_8ce7c787e7cd2a7daf95e7e6f82628ae
#
_entry.id   8ce7c787e7cd2a7daf95e7e6f82628ae
#
_cell.length_a   1.000
_cell.length_b   1.000
_cell.length_c   1.000
_cell.angle_alpha   90.00
_cell.angle_beta   90.00
_cell.angle_gamma   90.00
#
_symmetry.space_group_name_H-M   'P 1'
#
loop_
_entity.id
_entity.type
_entity.pdbx_description
1 polymer ?
#
loop_
_entity_poly.entity_id
_entity_poly.type
_entity_poly.pdbx_seq_one_letter_code
_entity_poly.pdbx_strand_id
1 'polypeptide(L)'
;MIKEYKTLWSIPNNIGYFISSNEQGHSHDQYKYANFSFKVGDRENSVQSNINDLKNLCSINNIAFMNQMHTNKTRELIYYKNNTNTDGIFTRNKKIACAVLTADCIPLLVTDKLGSFIGCIHAGWRGLKSNIIENFFDNIRFSKLSDLRVLIG
;
A
#
# COMPACT_ATOMS: atom_id res chain seq x y z
N MET A 1 -16.96 -10.91 0.83
CA MET A 1 -15.58 -11.03 1.39
C MET A 1 -14.59 -10.65 0.30
N ILE A 2 -13.60 -9.84 0.64
CA ILE A 2 -12.58 -9.40 -0.33
C ILE A 2 -11.74 -10.59 -0.75
N LYS A 3 -11.46 -10.70 -2.06
CA LYS A 3 -10.66 -11.78 -2.63
C LYS A 3 -9.20 -11.36 -2.75
N GLU A 4 -8.29 -12.21 -2.34
CA GLU A 4 -6.86 -12.03 -2.54
C GLU A 4 -6.46 -12.38 -3.98
N TYR A 5 -5.61 -11.55 -4.56
CA TYR A 5 -4.91 -11.88 -5.79
C TYR A 5 -3.57 -12.55 -5.45
N LYS A 6 -3.46 -13.85 -5.76
CA LYS A 6 -2.24 -14.62 -5.44
C LYS A 6 -1.11 -14.29 -6.40
N THR A 7 0.05 -13.99 -5.86
CA THR A 7 1.27 -13.78 -6.62
C THR A 7 2.45 -14.51 -5.96
N LEU A 8 3.48 -14.76 -6.75
CA LEU A 8 4.72 -15.37 -6.25
C LEU A 8 5.73 -14.25 -5.96
N TRP A 9 5.89 -13.93 -4.69
CA TRP A 9 6.90 -13.00 -4.22
C TRP A 9 7.75 -13.64 -3.13
N SER A 10 9.07 -13.81 -3.39
CA SER A 10 10.00 -14.34 -2.40
C SER A 10 10.36 -13.27 -1.39
N ILE A 11 9.75 -13.36 -0.22
CA ILE A 11 9.94 -12.43 0.91
C ILE A 11 10.30 -13.20 2.18
N PRO A 12 10.89 -12.53 3.18
CA PRO A 12 11.14 -13.11 4.50
C PRO A 12 9.85 -13.60 5.18
N ASN A 13 9.95 -14.68 5.94
CA ASN A 13 8.80 -15.30 6.63
C ASN A 13 8.12 -14.40 7.69
N ASN A 14 8.78 -13.32 8.11
CA ASN A 14 8.24 -12.34 9.05
C ASN A 14 7.48 -11.20 8.37
N ILE A 15 7.32 -11.24 7.05
CA ILE A 15 6.57 -10.25 6.25
C ILE A 15 5.33 -10.90 5.66
N GLY A 16 4.18 -10.23 5.81
CA GLY A 16 2.96 -10.53 5.08
C GLY A 16 2.68 -9.45 4.02
N TYR A 17 2.03 -9.83 2.95
CA TYR A 17 1.47 -8.90 1.96
C TYR A 17 0.11 -9.41 1.50
N PHE A 18 -0.69 -8.50 0.96
CA PHE A 18 -1.99 -8.79 0.41
C PHE A 18 -2.28 -7.89 -0.79
N ILE A 19 -2.78 -8.47 -1.86
CA ILE A 19 -3.28 -7.74 -3.02
C ILE A 19 -4.77 -8.07 -3.16
N SER A 20 -5.62 -7.04 -3.05
CA SER A 20 -7.05 -7.21 -3.27
C SER A 20 -7.37 -7.33 -4.76
N SER A 21 -8.27 -8.24 -5.10
CA SER A 21 -8.97 -8.13 -6.38
C SER A 21 -10.18 -7.20 -6.23
N ASN A 22 -10.70 -6.71 -7.34
CA ASN A 22 -11.95 -5.94 -7.38
C ASN A 22 -13.20 -6.83 -7.58
N GLU A 23 -13.08 -8.16 -7.45
CA GLU A 23 -14.17 -9.08 -7.79
C GLU A 23 -15.27 -9.19 -6.74
N GLN A 24 -14.96 -8.90 -5.48
CA GLN A 24 -15.89 -9.04 -4.35
C GLN A 24 -15.71 -7.91 -3.34
N GLY A 25 -16.80 -7.42 -2.78
CA GLY A 25 -16.81 -6.35 -1.79
C GLY A 25 -18.21 -5.80 -1.57
N HIS A 26 -18.29 -4.67 -0.90
CA HIS A 26 -19.53 -4.02 -0.47
C HIS A 26 -19.95 -2.82 -1.34
N SER A 27 -19.12 -2.44 -2.29
CA SER A 27 -19.41 -1.33 -3.21
C SER A 27 -20.29 -1.80 -4.36
N HIS A 28 -21.07 -0.88 -4.92
CA HIS A 28 -22.07 -1.17 -5.95
C HIS A 28 -21.86 -0.27 -7.19
N ASP A 29 -22.60 -0.53 -8.22
CA ASP A 29 -22.65 0.26 -9.45
C ASP A 29 -21.27 0.41 -10.10
N GLN A 30 -20.85 1.64 -10.38
CA GLN A 30 -19.55 1.95 -10.98
C GLN A 30 -18.35 1.66 -10.07
N TYR A 31 -18.57 1.44 -8.77
CA TYR A 31 -17.53 1.15 -7.78
C TYR A 31 -17.37 -0.32 -7.43
N LYS A 32 -18.06 -1.21 -8.19
CA LYS A 32 -18.00 -2.68 -7.95
C LYS A 32 -16.53 -3.14 -7.84
N TYR A 33 -16.15 -3.89 -6.85
CA TYR A 33 -16.85 -4.38 -5.67
C TYR A 33 -16.08 -3.97 -4.41
N ALA A 34 -14.76 -3.95 -4.46
CA ALA A 34 -13.87 -3.68 -3.34
C ALA A 34 -13.18 -2.32 -3.49
N ASN A 35 -13.96 -1.24 -3.52
CA ASN A 35 -13.39 0.09 -3.47
C ASN A 35 -12.96 0.43 -2.03
N PHE A 36 -11.71 0.89 -1.88
CA PHE A 36 -11.12 1.33 -0.61
C PHE A 36 -10.94 2.85 -0.50
N SER A 37 -11.36 3.60 -1.54
CA SER A 37 -11.17 5.05 -1.58
C SER A 37 -12.44 5.80 -1.20
N PHE A 38 -12.36 6.65 -0.19
CA PHE A 38 -13.43 7.61 0.16
C PHE A 38 -13.51 8.81 -0.80
N LYS A 39 -12.60 8.93 -1.77
CA LYS A 39 -12.46 10.13 -2.61
C LYS A 39 -13.15 10.05 -3.96
N VAL A 40 -13.59 8.89 -4.34
CA VAL A 40 -14.14 8.64 -5.68
C VAL A 40 -15.66 8.81 -5.76
N GLY A 41 -16.32 9.11 -4.60
CA GLY A 41 -17.76 9.35 -4.53
C GLY A 41 -18.60 8.11 -4.27
N ASP A 42 -17.99 7.01 -3.84
CA ASP A 42 -18.72 5.83 -3.36
C ASP A 42 -19.36 6.07 -1.98
N ARG A 43 -20.28 5.21 -1.59
CA ARG A 43 -20.93 5.24 -0.27
C ARG A 43 -19.92 4.96 0.82
N GLU A 44 -19.78 5.87 1.78
CA GLU A 44 -18.81 5.74 2.87
C GLU A 44 -18.94 4.42 3.64
N ASN A 45 -20.17 3.96 3.88
CA ASN A 45 -20.43 2.69 4.57
C ASN A 45 -19.89 1.48 3.77
N SER A 46 -19.99 1.50 2.44
CA SER A 46 -19.45 0.44 1.59
C SER A 46 -17.92 0.40 1.66
N VAL A 47 -17.28 1.57 1.53
CA VAL A 47 -15.82 1.70 1.65
C VAL A 47 -15.35 1.25 3.03
N GLN A 48 -16.04 1.69 4.11
CA GLN A 48 -15.68 1.29 5.47
C GLN A 48 -15.84 -0.22 5.70
N SER A 49 -16.88 -0.85 5.11
CA SER A 49 -17.08 -2.29 5.18
C SER A 49 -15.97 -3.05 4.45
N ASN A 50 -15.54 -2.57 3.27
CA ASN A 50 -14.39 -3.14 2.56
C ASN A 50 -13.11 -3.06 3.39
N ILE A 51 -12.85 -1.91 4.05
CA ILE A 51 -11.68 -1.73 4.92
C ILE A 51 -11.74 -2.65 6.13
N ASN A 52 -12.91 -2.85 6.72
CA ASN A 52 -13.09 -3.75 7.86
C ASN A 52 -12.84 -5.22 7.46
N ASP A 53 -13.36 -5.65 6.30
CA ASP A 53 -13.06 -6.96 5.74
C ASP A 53 -11.56 -7.16 5.52
N LEU A 54 -10.87 -6.17 4.97
CA LEU A 54 -9.43 -6.20 4.77
C LEU A 54 -8.67 -6.34 6.10
N LYS A 55 -9.05 -5.58 7.13
CA LYS A 55 -8.45 -5.67 8.47
C LYS A 55 -8.61 -7.04 9.08
N ASN A 56 -9.81 -7.62 8.96
CA ASN A 56 -10.11 -8.96 9.47
C ASN A 56 -9.30 -10.02 8.74
N LEU A 57 -9.23 -9.92 7.40
CA LEU A 57 -8.51 -10.88 6.56
C LEU A 57 -7.00 -10.86 6.84
N CYS A 58 -6.41 -9.69 7.00
CA CYS A 58 -4.99 -9.52 7.30
C CYS A 58 -4.67 -9.64 8.80
N SER A 59 -5.68 -9.78 9.68
CA SER A 59 -5.51 -9.77 11.13
C SER A 59 -4.74 -8.56 11.65
N ILE A 60 -4.94 -7.38 11.04
CA ILE A 60 -4.26 -6.14 11.40
C ILE A 60 -5.21 -4.95 11.47
N ASN A 61 -5.14 -4.19 12.55
CA ASN A 61 -6.03 -3.04 12.78
C ASN A 61 -5.50 -1.74 12.17
N ASN A 62 -4.19 -1.55 12.13
CA ASN A 62 -3.55 -0.31 11.73
C ASN A 62 -3.07 -0.41 10.27
N ILE A 63 -3.96 -0.24 9.32
CA ILE A 63 -3.62 -0.14 7.90
C ILE A 63 -3.53 1.34 7.55
N ALA A 64 -2.34 1.82 7.21
CA ALA A 64 -2.08 3.20 6.84
C ALA A 64 -2.27 3.38 5.33
N PHE A 65 -3.35 4.02 4.94
CA PHE A 65 -3.58 4.49 3.58
C PHE A 65 -2.95 5.87 3.38
N MET A 66 -2.45 6.11 2.18
CA MET A 66 -1.95 7.42 1.77
C MET A 66 -3.08 8.30 1.24
N ASN A 67 -2.97 9.61 1.43
CA ASN A 67 -3.66 10.58 0.61
C ASN A 67 -2.82 10.84 -0.66
N GLN A 68 -2.94 9.93 -1.64
CA GLN A 68 -2.15 9.93 -2.86
C GLN A 68 -2.47 11.15 -3.73
N MET A 69 -1.45 11.86 -4.17
CA MET A 69 -1.57 13.12 -4.90
C MET A 69 -0.70 13.15 -6.18
N HIS A 70 -0.17 12.01 -6.60
CA HIS A 70 0.73 11.85 -7.75
C HIS A 70 2.01 12.71 -7.65
N THR A 71 2.59 12.77 -6.45
CA THR A 71 3.82 13.48 -6.14
C THR A 71 5.01 12.53 -6.00
N ASN A 72 6.17 13.07 -5.67
CA ASN A 72 7.35 12.30 -5.27
C ASN A 72 7.58 12.28 -3.76
N LYS A 73 6.61 12.69 -2.97
CA LYS A 73 6.73 12.74 -1.51
C LYS A 73 6.67 11.34 -0.90
N THR A 74 7.61 11.06 -0.02
CA THR A 74 7.69 9.81 0.71
C THR A 74 7.86 10.06 2.21
N ARG A 75 7.43 9.12 3.05
CA ARG A 75 7.47 9.30 4.50
C ARG A 75 7.65 8.00 5.27
N GLU A 76 8.47 8.03 6.30
CA GLU A 76 8.49 7.01 7.34
C GLU A 76 7.34 7.19 8.33
N LEU A 77 6.62 6.10 8.63
CA LEU A 77 5.59 6.05 9.66
C LEU A 77 6.18 5.40 10.92
N ILE A 78 6.61 6.22 11.88
CA ILE A 78 7.06 5.77 13.20
C ILE A 78 5.84 5.35 14.04
N TYR A 79 4.78 6.16 13.95
CA TYR A 79 3.47 5.90 14.58
C TYR A 79 2.39 5.76 13.51
N TYR A 80 1.32 5.05 13.86
CA TYR A 80 0.18 4.93 12.96
C TYR A 80 -0.42 6.31 12.62
N LYS A 81 -0.50 6.58 11.34
CA LYS A 81 -1.16 7.78 10.80
C LYS A 81 -1.79 7.42 9.45
N ASN A 82 -3.10 7.62 9.36
CA ASN A 82 -3.85 7.45 8.13
C ASN A 82 -3.91 8.75 7.31
N ASN A 83 -4.15 8.63 6.01
CA ASN A 83 -4.35 9.75 5.08
C ASN A 83 -3.21 10.79 5.07
N THR A 84 -1.97 10.32 5.18
CA THR A 84 -0.79 11.19 5.03
C THR A 84 -0.65 11.64 3.57
N ASN A 85 -0.47 12.95 3.34
CA ASN A 85 -0.26 13.53 1.99
C ASN A 85 1.10 13.11 1.43
N THR A 86 1.12 11.99 0.74
CA THR A 86 2.34 11.36 0.21
C THR A 86 1.96 10.27 -0.79
N ASP A 87 2.90 9.88 -1.63
CA ASP A 87 2.75 8.79 -2.59
C ASP A 87 3.70 7.61 -2.31
N GLY A 88 4.47 7.68 -1.24
CA GLY A 88 5.26 6.57 -0.71
C GLY A 88 5.30 6.60 0.82
N ILE A 89 5.05 5.46 1.45
CA ILE A 89 5.17 5.27 2.89
C ILE A 89 5.97 4.01 3.20
N PHE A 90 6.73 4.05 4.28
CA PHE A 90 7.37 2.87 4.84
C PHE A 90 7.36 2.92 6.36
N THR A 91 7.55 1.77 6.99
CA THR A 91 7.60 1.67 8.45
C THR A 91 8.47 0.51 8.91
N ARG A 92 9.07 0.67 10.08
CA ARG A 92 9.74 -0.40 10.84
C ARG A 92 8.88 -0.89 12.01
N ASN A 93 7.71 -0.27 12.20
CA ASN A 93 6.77 -0.63 13.25
C ASN A 93 5.91 -1.83 12.84
N LYS A 94 6.11 -2.97 13.47
CA LYS A 94 5.42 -4.24 13.19
C LYS A 94 3.89 -4.21 13.41
N LYS A 95 3.37 -3.14 14.01
CA LYS A 95 1.92 -2.97 14.27
C LYS A 95 1.21 -2.16 13.18
N ILE A 96 1.93 -1.74 12.13
CA ILE A 96 1.40 -0.90 11.04
C ILE A 96 1.58 -1.65 9.72
N ALA A 97 0.52 -1.74 8.92
CA ALA A 97 0.60 -2.12 7.51
C ALA A 97 0.58 -0.86 6.64
N CYS A 98 1.38 -0.84 5.59
CA CYS A 98 1.36 0.19 4.55
C CYS A 98 0.43 -0.23 3.43
N ALA A 99 -0.46 0.64 2.99
CA ALA A 99 -1.38 0.37 1.89
C ALA A 99 -1.28 1.42 0.78
N VAL A 100 -1.31 0.95 -0.45
CA VAL A 100 -1.39 1.76 -1.67
C VAL A 100 -2.66 1.41 -2.43
N LEU A 101 -3.36 2.41 -2.94
CA LEU A 101 -4.55 2.26 -3.78
C LEU A 101 -4.19 2.56 -5.23
N THR A 102 -4.59 1.69 -6.13
CA THR A 102 -4.36 1.89 -7.57
C THR A 102 -5.57 1.47 -8.39
N ALA A 103 -5.74 2.10 -9.53
CA ALA A 103 -6.64 1.66 -10.59
C ALA A 103 -5.80 1.35 -11.85
N ASP A 104 -4.98 2.31 -12.29
CA ASP A 104 -4.16 2.25 -13.50
C ASP A 104 -2.68 2.62 -13.26
N CYS A 105 -2.35 3.16 -12.06
CA CYS A 105 -0.98 3.44 -11.68
C CYS A 105 -0.29 2.18 -11.13
N ILE A 106 1.02 2.13 -11.19
CA ILE A 106 1.83 0.99 -10.75
C ILE A 106 2.00 1.03 -9.22
N PRO A 107 1.52 0.03 -8.47
CA PRO A 107 1.87 -0.12 -7.07
C PRO A 107 3.21 -0.86 -6.92
N LEU A 108 4.04 -0.38 -6.02
CA LEU A 108 5.24 -1.11 -5.59
C LEU A 108 5.09 -1.48 -4.12
N LEU A 109 5.32 -2.74 -3.78
CA LEU A 109 5.49 -3.20 -2.40
C LEU A 109 6.97 -3.48 -2.17
N VAL A 110 7.52 -2.98 -1.07
CA VAL A 110 8.95 -2.97 -0.81
C VAL A 110 9.27 -3.49 0.59
N THR A 111 10.26 -4.37 0.67
CA THR A 111 10.90 -4.79 1.91
C THR A 111 12.38 -5.11 1.64
N ASP A 112 13.12 -5.57 2.64
CA ASP A 112 14.45 -6.11 2.46
C ASP A 112 14.49 -7.62 2.75
N LYS A 113 15.63 -8.26 2.48
CA LYS A 113 15.82 -9.71 2.69
C LYS A 113 15.67 -10.13 4.16
N LEU A 114 15.77 -9.21 5.10
CA LEU A 114 15.63 -9.46 6.54
C LEU A 114 14.22 -9.12 7.06
N GLY A 115 13.40 -8.43 6.26
CA GLY A 115 12.11 -7.92 6.70
C GLY A 115 12.25 -6.85 7.79
N SER A 116 13.28 -5.99 7.68
CA SER A 116 13.53 -4.95 8.68
C SER A 116 12.60 -3.75 8.55
N PHE A 117 11.97 -3.59 7.42
CA PHE A 117 10.93 -2.61 7.13
C PHE A 117 9.95 -3.14 6.10
N ILE A 118 8.80 -2.51 5.99
CA ILE A 118 7.86 -2.65 4.88
C ILE A 118 7.52 -1.27 4.34
N GLY A 119 7.17 -1.21 3.05
CA GLY A 119 6.71 0.02 2.44
C GLY A 119 5.92 -0.20 1.17
N CYS A 120 5.26 0.85 0.71
CA CYS A 120 4.59 0.86 -0.57
C CYS A 120 4.72 2.23 -1.25
N ILE A 121 4.70 2.19 -2.58
CA ILE A 121 4.82 3.37 -3.45
C ILE A 121 3.69 3.37 -4.47
N HIS A 122 3.04 4.51 -4.61
CA HIS A 122 2.13 4.80 -5.72
C HIS A 122 2.95 5.41 -6.87
N ALA A 123 3.37 4.58 -7.81
CA ALA A 123 4.20 4.99 -8.93
C ALA A 123 3.36 5.39 -10.15
N GLY A 124 2.59 6.47 -10.00
CA GLY A 124 1.94 7.14 -11.13
C GLY A 124 2.97 7.88 -11.99
N TRP A 125 2.66 8.14 -13.27
CA TRP A 125 3.61 8.73 -14.22
C TRP A 125 4.21 10.09 -13.78
N ARG A 126 3.45 10.92 -13.05
CA ARG A 126 3.96 12.18 -12.49
C ARG A 126 4.98 11.94 -11.39
N GLY A 127 4.71 10.99 -10.49
CA GLY A 127 5.63 10.58 -9.44
C GLY A 127 6.92 10.01 -10.02
N LEU A 128 6.82 9.13 -11.01
CA LEU A 128 7.98 8.56 -11.71
C LEU A 128 8.83 9.65 -12.38
N LYS A 129 8.20 10.57 -13.10
CA LYS A 129 8.90 11.72 -13.70
C LYS A 129 9.62 12.60 -12.68
N SER A 130 9.14 12.63 -11.45
CA SER A 130 9.68 13.42 -10.32
C SER A 130 10.54 12.60 -9.37
N ASN A 131 11.01 11.42 -9.78
CA ASN A 131 11.93 10.54 -9.04
C ASN A 131 11.37 10.03 -7.70
N ILE A 132 10.10 9.57 -7.68
CA ILE A 132 9.49 9.03 -6.44
C ILE A 132 10.23 7.78 -5.93
N ILE A 133 10.74 6.95 -6.82
CA ILE A 133 11.43 5.71 -6.45
C ILE A 133 12.75 6.05 -5.76
N GLU A 134 13.55 6.93 -6.36
CA GLU A 134 14.82 7.40 -5.81
C GLU A 134 14.59 8.05 -4.44
N ASN A 135 13.63 8.98 -4.35
CA ASN A 135 13.29 9.66 -3.10
C ASN A 135 12.84 8.67 -2.00
N PHE A 136 12.14 7.59 -2.39
CA PHE A 136 11.72 6.59 -1.43
C PHE A 136 12.93 5.85 -0.84
N PHE A 137 13.86 5.41 -1.68
CA PHE A 137 15.04 4.68 -1.22
C PHE A 137 16.04 5.58 -0.47
N ASP A 138 16.19 6.84 -0.87
CA ASP A 138 17.01 7.82 -0.14
C ASP A 138 16.48 8.05 1.29
N ASN A 139 15.15 8.13 1.44
CA ASN A 139 14.51 8.29 2.76
C ASN A 139 14.67 7.06 3.67
N ILE A 140 14.71 5.86 3.11
CA ILE A 140 14.97 4.64 3.88
C ILE A 140 16.44 4.58 4.36
N ARG A 141 17.36 5.30 3.69
CA ARG A 141 18.81 5.27 3.94
C ARG A 141 19.38 3.85 3.88
N PHE A 142 19.08 3.16 2.81
CA PHE A 142 19.42 1.76 2.66
C PHE A 142 20.89 1.60 2.24
N SER A 143 21.62 0.68 2.90
CA SER A 143 23.06 0.52 2.66
C SER A 143 23.41 -0.35 1.45
N LYS A 144 22.48 -1.24 1.02
CA LYS A 144 22.73 -2.18 -0.10
C LYS A 144 21.45 -2.47 -0.89
N LEU A 145 21.33 -1.92 -2.08
CA LEU A 145 20.20 -2.15 -2.99
C LEU A 145 19.97 -3.63 -3.34
N SER A 146 21.05 -4.46 -3.36
CA SER A 146 20.95 -5.89 -3.61
C SER A 146 20.11 -6.68 -2.61
N ASP A 147 19.87 -6.09 -1.45
CA ASP A 147 19.11 -6.72 -0.37
C ASP A 147 17.60 -6.39 -0.44
N LEU A 148 17.21 -5.50 -1.34
CA LEU A 148 15.80 -5.14 -1.54
C LEU A 148 14.99 -6.27 -2.17
N ARG A 149 13.73 -6.32 -1.79
CA ARG A 149 12.70 -7.16 -2.39
C ARG A 149 11.54 -6.24 -2.78
N VAL A 150 11.27 -6.18 -4.06
CA VAL A 150 10.24 -5.32 -4.63
C VAL A 150 9.26 -6.18 -5.40
N LEU A 151 7.98 -6.00 -5.12
CA LEU A 151 6.89 -6.51 -5.94
C LEU A 151 6.29 -5.36 -6.74
N ILE A 152 6.18 -5.55 -8.03
CA ILE A 152 5.50 -4.64 -8.96
C ILE A 152 4.15 -5.28 -9.27
N GLY A 153 3.08 -4.55 -8.97
CA GLY A 153 1.70 -4.98 -9.17
C GLY A 153 1.06 -4.42 -10.43
#